data_34e1e974bb242c89c780b4c719113f0e
#
_entry.id   34e1e974bb242c89c780b4c719113f0e
#
_cell.length_a   1.000
_cell.length_b   1.000
_cell.length_c   1.000
_cell.angle_alpha   90.00
_cell.angle_beta   90.00
_cell.angle_gamma   90.00
#
_symmetry.space_group_name_H-M   'P 1'
#
loop_
_entity.id
_entity.type
_entity.pdbx_description
1 polymer ?
#
loop_
_entity_poly.entity_id
_entity_poly.type
_entity_poly.pdbx_seq_one_letter_code
_entity_poly.pdbx_strand_id
1 'polypeptide(L)'
;ELDKSGNGYAVLRFLPAVKGEDLPWAKVWNHAFQGPTGQWYIENSLTTLSQKDPVSEHNTALWNTGLESDKEIARKQKRKLQYFSNIYVVSDTKHPENEGKVFLFRYGKKIFDKVTAAMSPEFEDEKAINPFDFWEGANFKLKIRKVDGYWNYDKSEFEDTSKLFEDDNEADKVWKAQHSLAEFTAPTNFKSYDELKSRLDAVLSGTVKVGNVADDLDDAPVAKPKVDTKPVATKVETPVVEEDDTLAYFEKLAE
;
A
#
# COMPACT_ATOMS: atom_id res chain seq x y z
N GLU A 1 -3.16 -1.11 -17.71
CA GLU A 1 -1.99 -0.82 -18.57
C GLU A 1 -1.72 0.67 -18.63
N LEU A 2 -0.45 1.05 -18.77
CA LEU A 2 -0.04 2.45 -18.83
C LEU A 2 0.20 2.86 -20.28
N ASP A 3 -0.10 4.12 -20.60
CA ASP A 3 0.23 4.69 -21.89
C ASP A 3 1.75 4.92 -22.05
N LYS A 4 2.18 5.38 -23.23
CA LYS A 4 3.60 5.67 -23.52
C LYS A 4 4.22 6.74 -22.62
N SER A 5 3.38 7.58 -22.01
CA SER A 5 3.79 8.63 -21.06
C SER A 5 3.80 8.13 -19.61
N GLY A 6 3.43 6.88 -19.36
CA GLY A 6 3.34 6.29 -18.03
C GLY A 6 2.06 6.69 -17.29
N ASN A 7 0.98 7.09 -17.99
CA ASN A 7 -0.30 7.39 -17.37
C ASN A 7 -1.24 6.19 -17.50
N GLY A 8 -2.06 5.96 -16.49
CA GLY A 8 -3.12 4.97 -16.49
C GLY A 8 -4.44 5.57 -16.01
N TYR A 9 -5.54 4.99 -16.49
CA TYR A 9 -6.88 5.41 -16.12
C TYR A 9 -7.83 4.22 -16.09
N ALA A 10 -8.60 4.11 -15.02
CA ALA A 10 -9.72 3.19 -14.88
C ALA A 10 -10.78 3.79 -13.98
N VAL A 11 -12.02 3.36 -14.11
CA VAL A 11 -13.12 3.71 -13.22
C VAL A 11 -13.49 2.49 -12.40
N LEU A 12 -13.43 2.63 -11.07
CA LEU A 12 -13.65 1.57 -10.12
C LEU A 12 -14.83 1.93 -9.21
N ARG A 13 -15.50 0.94 -8.64
CA ARG A 13 -16.38 1.10 -7.48
C ARG A 13 -15.83 0.27 -6.34
N PHE A 14 -15.58 0.90 -5.19
CA PHE A 14 -15.30 0.17 -3.96
C PHE A 14 -16.57 -0.57 -3.51
N LEU A 15 -16.40 -1.78 -3.01
CA LEU A 15 -17.53 -2.65 -2.63
C LEU A 15 -17.70 -2.69 -1.11
N PRO A 16 -18.92 -2.93 -0.60
CA PRO A 16 -19.19 -3.03 0.82
C PRO A 16 -18.46 -4.20 1.48
N ALA A 17 -18.49 -4.26 2.79
CA ALA A 17 -17.89 -5.36 3.55
C ALA A 17 -18.49 -6.73 3.14
N VAL A 18 -17.63 -7.74 3.10
CA VAL A 18 -18.01 -9.13 2.85
C VAL A 18 -18.85 -9.64 4.04
N LYS A 19 -19.72 -10.60 3.80
CA LYS A 19 -20.55 -11.18 4.87
C LYS A 19 -19.69 -11.71 6.02
N GLY A 20 -19.92 -11.16 7.21
CA GLY A 20 -19.22 -11.54 8.43
C GLY A 20 -17.94 -10.77 8.70
N GLU A 21 -17.61 -9.79 7.85
CA GLU A 21 -16.52 -8.85 8.05
C GLU A 21 -17.07 -7.46 8.41
N ASP A 22 -16.42 -6.76 9.35
CA ASP A 22 -16.90 -5.46 9.85
C ASP A 22 -16.51 -4.29 8.96
N LEU A 23 -15.41 -4.41 8.20
CA LEU A 23 -14.84 -3.33 7.40
C LEU A 23 -14.71 -3.74 5.94
N PRO A 24 -14.96 -2.82 5.00
CA PRO A 24 -14.76 -3.06 3.56
C PRO A 24 -13.29 -2.92 3.13
N TRP A 25 -12.34 -2.93 4.08
CA TRP A 25 -10.91 -2.95 3.82
C TRP A 25 -10.15 -3.72 4.89
N ALA A 26 -9.06 -4.36 4.48
CA ALA A 26 -8.03 -4.87 5.37
C ALA A 26 -6.84 -3.92 5.40
N LYS A 27 -6.22 -3.77 6.57
CA LYS A 27 -5.04 -2.92 6.81
C LYS A 27 -3.85 -3.81 7.16
N VAL A 28 -2.79 -3.77 6.34
CA VAL A 28 -1.62 -4.63 6.51
C VAL A 28 -0.34 -3.78 6.52
N TRP A 29 0.48 -3.99 7.53
CA TRP A 29 1.82 -3.45 7.59
C TRP A 29 2.82 -4.44 7.01
N ASN A 30 3.74 -3.97 6.18
CA ASN A 30 4.84 -4.77 5.65
C ASN A 30 6.16 -4.02 5.69
N HIS A 31 7.26 -4.75 5.63
CA HIS A 31 8.60 -4.22 5.42
C HIS A 31 9.09 -4.63 4.02
N ALA A 32 9.68 -3.68 3.29
CA ALA A 32 10.32 -3.94 2.01
C ALA A 32 11.54 -3.04 1.88
N PHE A 33 12.73 -3.62 2.11
CA PHE A 33 14.01 -2.90 2.05
C PHE A 33 15.16 -3.84 1.65
N GLN A 34 16.28 -3.26 1.23
CA GLN A 34 17.51 -4.00 0.96
C GLN A 34 18.48 -3.88 2.12
N GLY A 35 19.10 -4.99 2.49
CA GLY A 35 20.24 -5.02 3.39
C GLY A 35 21.52 -4.50 2.74
N PRO A 36 22.66 -4.44 3.50
CA PRO A 36 23.93 -3.91 3.04
C PRO A 36 24.49 -4.60 1.79
N THR A 37 24.16 -5.86 1.58
CA THR A 37 24.60 -6.68 0.42
C THR A 37 23.67 -6.61 -0.78
N GLY A 38 22.58 -5.80 -0.69
CA GLY A 38 21.55 -5.70 -1.72
C GLY A 38 20.48 -6.79 -1.63
N GLN A 39 20.54 -7.69 -0.64
CA GLN A 39 19.51 -8.70 -0.41
C GLN A 39 18.21 -8.05 0.10
N TRP A 40 17.07 -8.47 -0.46
CA TRP A 40 15.77 -7.96 -0.07
C TRP A 40 15.23 -8.65 1.19
N TYR A 41 14.68 -7.82 2.09
CA TYR A 41 13.76 -8.22 3.13
C TYR A 41 12.36 -7.75 2.73
N ILE A 42 11.47 -8.69 2.41
CA ILE A 42 10.08 -8.41 2.04
C ILE A 42 9.20 -9.35 2.85
N GLU A 43 8.53 -8.82 3.89
CA GLU A 43 7.70 -9.61 4.80
C GLU A 43 6.57 -8.76 5.39
N ASN A 44 5.45 -9.41 5.71
CA ASN A 44 4.39 -8.79 6.50
C ASN A 44 4.90 -8.57 7.93
N SER A 45 4.57 -7.41 8.48
CA SER A 45 4.95 -7.05 9.84
C SER A 45 3.94 -7.57 10.85
N LEU A 46 4.43 -8.18 11.92
CA LEU A 46 3.60 -8.67 13.04
C LEU A 46 2.84 -7.54 13.75
N THR A 47 3.24 -6.28 13.53
CA THR A 47 2.47 -5.13 14.03
C THR A 47 1.07 -5.03 13.42
N THR A 48 0.80 -5.70 12.30
CA THR A 48 -0.56 -5.87 11.77
C THR A 48 -1.46 -6.61 12.75
N LEU A 49 -0.90 -7.56 13.48
CA LEU A 49 -1.58 -8.36 14.50
C LEU A 49 -1.41 -7.78 15.92
N SER A 50 -0.94 -6.53 16.03
CA SER A 50 -0.61 -5.89 17.31
C SER A 50 0.43 -6.66 18.13
N GLN A 51 1.33 -7.39 17.45
CA GLN A 51 2.41 -8.15 18.06
C GLN A 51 3.76 -7.46 17.87
N LYS A 52 4.75 -7.84 18.68
CA LYS A 52 6.14 -7.39 18.52
C LYS A 52 6.70 -7.85 17.18
N ASP A 53 7.50 -6.99 16.56
CA ASP A 53 8.08 -7.23 15.25
C ASP A 53 9.58 -6.96 15.29
N PRO A 54 10.42 -7.90 14.80
CA PRO A 54 11.87 -7.79 14.95
C PRO A 54 12.49 -6.62 14.17
N VAL A 55 11.90 -6.23 13.03
CA VAL A 55 12.38 -5.06 12.26
C VAL A 55 12.02 -3.76 13.00
N SER A 56 10.82 -3.69 13.56
CA SER A 56 10.38 -2.53 14.33
C SER A 56 11.26 -2.33 15.58
N GLU A 57 11.61 -3.40 16.30
CA GLU A 57 12.51 -3.34 17.43
C GLU A 57 13.94 -2.93 17.01
N HIS A 58 14.46 -3.49 15.93
CA HIS A 58 15.76 -3.13 15.36
C HIS A 58 15.80 -1.64 14.98
N ASN A 59 14.77 -1.14 14.29
CA ASN A 59 14.68 0.26 13.90
C ASN A 59 14.57 1.19 15.10
N THR A 60 13.86 0.79 16.15
CA THR A 60 13.79 1.54 17.41
C THR A 60 15.17 1.63 18.06
N ALA A 61 15.93 0.54 18.09
CA ALA A 61 17.30 0.54 18.61
C ALA A 61 18.21 1.49 17.80
N LEU A 62 18.15 1.45 16.47
CA LEU A 62 18.88 2.37 15.60
C LEU A 62 18.50 3.83 15.85
N TRP A 63 17.21 4.11 15.99
CA TRP A 63 16.72 5.47 16.25
C TRP A 63 17.24 6.04 17.56
N ASN A 64 17.28 5.20 18.61
CA ASN A 64 17.71 5.56 19.94
C ASN A 64 19.23 5.76 20.09
N THR A 65 20.06 5.40 19.09
CA THR A 65 21.50 5.75 19.10
C THR A 65 21.71 7.26 19.00
N GLY A 66 20.74 8.01 18.47
CA GLY A 66 20.83 9.43 18.21
C GLY A 66 21.66 9.79 16.96
N LEU A 67 22.38 8.84 16.37
CA LEU A 67 23.21 9.06 15.18
C LEU A 67 22.35 9.21 13.93
N GLU A 68 22.60 10.25 13.14
CA GLU A 68 21.81 10.52 11.93
C GLU A 68 21.95 9.39 10.87
N SER A 69 23.14 8.78 10.78
CA SER A 69 23.35 7.60 9.91
C SER A 69 22.42 6.44 10.25
N ASP A 70 22.20 6.18 11.54
CA ASP A 70 21.35 5.08 11.99
C ASP A 70 19.87 5.42 11.79
N LYS A 71 19.49 6.68 12.02
CA LYS A 71 18.13 7.16 11.71
C LYS A 71 17.80 7.06 10.21
N GLU A 72 18.77 7.33 9.33
CA GLU A 72 18.58 7.14 7.89
C GLU A 72 18.33 5.66 7.53
N ILE A 73 19.04 4.73 8.17
CA ILE A 73 18.82 3.30 8.00
C ILE A 73 17.40 2.95 8.47
N ALA A 74 17.01 3.37 9.67
CA ALA A 74 15.68 3.13 10.22
C ALA A 74 14.56 3.69 9.32
N ARG A 75 14.73 4.90 8.72
CA ARG A 75 13.80 5.48 7.75
C ARG A 75 13.62 4.61 6.51
N LYS A 76 14.71 4.02 5.98
CA LYS A 76 14.68 3.13 4.81
C LYS A 76 14.01 1.79 5.12
N GLN A 77 14.11 1.33 6.34
CA GLN A 77 13.58 0.04 6.81
C GLN A 77 12.19 0.15 7.44
N LYS A 78 11.62 1.36 7.52
CA LYS A 78 10.31 1.57 8.14
C LYS A 78 9.23 0.71 7.47
N ARG A 79 8.27 0.27 8.28
CA ARG A 79 7.10 -0.45 7.77
C ARG A 79 6.28 0.44 6.84
N LYS A 80 5.69 -0.17 5.83
CA LYS A 80 4.78 0.48 4.88
C LYS A 80 3.37 -0.02 5.14
N LEU A 81 2.41 0.89 5.05
CA LEU A 81 1.00 0.57 5.21
C LEU A 81 0.36 0.32 3.85
N GLN A 82 -0.35 -0.79 3.74
CA GLN A 82 -1.14 -1.18 2.59
C GLN A 82 -2.57 -1.47 3.01
N TYR A 83 -3.49 -1.14 2.13
CA TYR A 83 -4.91 -1.43 2.27
C TYR A 83 -5.35 -2.36 1.14
N PHE A 84 -6.28 -3.23 1.44
CA PHE A 84 -6.90 -4.15 0.49
C PHE A 84 -8.40 -3.96 0.56
N SER A 85 -9.04 -3.79 -0.58
CA SER A 85 -10.51 -3.73 -0.69
C SER A 85 -10.97 -4.51 -1.92
N ASN A 86 -12.19 -4.99 -1.88
CA ASN A 86 -12.84 -5.46 -3.08
C ASN A 86 -13.28 -4.27 -3.92
N ILE A 87 -13.09 -4.36 -5.21
CA ILE A 87 -13.53 -3.37 -6.19
C ILE A 87 -14.28 -4.06 -7.34
N TYR A 88 -15.20 -3.32 -7.92
CA TYR A 88 -15.82 -3.65 -9.21
C TYR A 88 -15.25 -2.73 -10.28
N VAL A 89 -14.82 -3.27 -11.41
CA VAL A 89 -14.32 -2.47 -12.53
C VAL A 89 -15.49 -1.99 -13.35
N VAL A 90 -15.73 -0.68 -13.30
CA VAL A 90 -16.81 -0.02 -14.03
C VAL A 90 -16.38 0.25 -15.47
N SER A 91 -15.16 0.73 -15.68
CA SER A 91 -14.59 0.94 -17.01
C SER A 91 -13.06 0.85 -16.96
N ASP A 92 -12.50 0.09 -17.90
CA ASP A 92 -11.07 0.01 -18.19
C ASP A 92 -10.87 -0.05 -19.72
N THR A 93 -10.66 1.10 -20.34
CA THR A 93 -10.55 1.21 -21.81
C THR A 93 -9.35 0.45 -22.39
N LYS A 94 -8.35 0.13 -21.56
CA LYS A 94 -7.17 -0.65 -21.97
C LYS A 94 -7.38 -2.15 -21.83
N HIS A 95 -8.22 -2.55 -20.88
CA HIS A 95 -8.57 -3.92 -20.56
C HIS A 95 -10.08 -4.09 -20.40
N PRO A 96 -10.86 -3.95 -21.49
CA PRO A 96 -12.31 -4.07 -21.42
C PRO A 96 -12.78 -5.42 -20.88
N GLU A 97 -11.95 -6.44 -20.98
CA GLU A 97 -12.20 -7.77 -20.42
C GLU A 97 -12.29 -7.79 -18.89
N ASN A 98 -11.80 -6.75 -18.21
CA ASN A 98 -11.91 -6.61 -16.76
C ASN A 98 -13.21 -5.94 -16.32
N GLU A 99 -13.87 -5.22 -17.23
CA GLU A 99 -15.14 -4.55 -16.91
C GLU A 99 -16.20 -5.55 -16.46
N GLY A 100 -16.96 -5.19 -15.46
CA GLY A 100 -17.98 -6.06 -14.90
C GLY A 100 -17.49 -7.12 -13.92
N LYS A 101 -16.21 -7.11 -13.55
CA LYS A 101 -15.60 -8.10 -12.65
C LYS A 101 -15.21 -7.51 -11.31
N VAL A 102 -15.17 -8.38 -10.31
CA VAL A 102 -14.69 -8.09 -8.95
C VAL A 102 -13.22 -8.46 -8.83
N PHE A 103 -12.44 -7.57 -8.27
CA PHE A 103 -11.01 -7.78 -8.00
C PHE A 103 -10.65 -7.32 -6.59
N LEU A 104 -9.57 -7.89 -6.06
CA LEU A 104 -8.86 -7.35 -4.92
C LEU A 104 -7.98 -6.18 -5.38
N PHE A 105 -8.12 -5.04 -4.73
CA PHE A 105 -7.34 -3.86 -4.99
C PHE A 105 -6.44 -3.53 -3.81
N ARG A 106 -5.13 -3.57 -4.04
CA ARG A 106 -4.11 -3.14 -3.07
C ARG A 106 -3.76 -1.69 -3.32
N TYR A 107 -3.82 -0.86 -2.30
CA TYR A 107 -3.52 0.57 -2.42
C TYR A 107 -2.85 1.12 -1.14
N GLY A 108 -2.19 2.27 -1.28
CA GLY A 108 -1.50 2.95 -0.19
C GLY A 108 -2.32 4.05 0.46
N LYS A 109 -1.69 4.72 1.43
CA LYS A 109 -2.29 5.80 2.23
C LYS A 109 -2.93 6.89 1.35
N LYS A 110 -2.30 7.34 0.26
CA LYS A 110 -2.82 8.43 -0.60
C LYS A 110 -4.22 8.14 -1.17
N ILE A 111 -4.53 6.91 -1.53
CA ILE A 111 -5.87 6.54 -1.97
C ILE A 111 -6.80 6.40 -0.77
N PHE A 112 -6.33 5.82 0.33
CA PHE A 112 -7.13 5.68 1.54
C PHE A 112 -7.53 7.04 2.14
N ASP A 113 -6.65 8.04 2.09
CA ASP A 113 -6.95 9.41 2.52
C ASP A 113 -8.09 10.03 1.68
N LYS A 114 -8.16 9.72 0.39
CA LYS A 114 -9.30 10.15 -0.45
C LYS A 114 -10.60 9.45 -0.06
N VAL A 115 -10.52 8.16 0.29
CA VAL A 115 -11.67 7.39 0.80
C VAL A 115 -12.16 8.00 2.11
N THR A 116 -11.26 8.27 3.06
CA THR A 116 -11.62 8.88 4.35
C THR A 116 -12.12 10.31 4.20
N ALA A 117 -11.52 11.12 3.33
CA ALA A 117 -12.00 12.46 3.05
C ALA A 117 -13.41 12.45 2.45
N ALA A 118 -13.74 11.51 1.57
CA ALA A 118 -15.08 11.35 1.04
C ALA A 118 -16.09 10.94 2.14
N MET A 119 -15.70 10.07 3.08
CA MET A 119 -16.57 9.63 4.18
C MET A 119 -16.74 10.66 5.28
N SER A 120 -15.72 11.49 5.51
CA SER A 120 -15.69 12.52 6.57
C SER A 120 -15.03 13.77 6.02
N PRO A 121 -15.77 14.57 5.22
CA PRO A 121 -15.25 15.80 4.64
C PRO A 121 -14.90 16.81 5.75
N GLU A 122 -13.90 17.66 5.49
CA GLU A 122 -13.43 18.67 6.43
C GLU A 122 -14.27 19.95 6.38
N PHE A 123 -14.95 20.24 5.26
CA PHE A 123 -15.68 21.46 5.03
C PHE A 123 -17.20 21.25 5.10
N GLU A 124 -17.92 22.23 5.67
CA GLU A 124 -19.38 22.15 5.88
C GLU A 124 -20.20 22.13 4.57
N ASP A 125 -19.63 22.62 3.47
CA ASP A 125 -20.26 22.61 2.14
C ASP A 125 -20.06 21.29 1.39
N GLU A 126 -19.21 20.40 1.88
CA GLU A 126 -18.98 19.08 1.32
C GLU A 126 -19.97 18.07 1.90
N LYS A 127 -20.54 17.23 1.02
CA LYS A 127 -21.44 16.16 1.44
C LYS A 127 -20.64 14.88 1.69
N ALA A 128 -20.80 14.30 2.87
CA ALA A 128 -20.24 12.97 3.17
C ALA A 128 -20.81 11.90 2.23
N ILE A 129 -19.93 11.08 1.68
CA ILE A 129 -20.25 9.97 0.77
C ILE A 129 -19.70 8.68 1.38
N ASN A 130 -20.50 7.63 1.41
CA ASN A 130 -19.97 6.28 1.67
C ASN A 130 -19.54 5.64 0.34
N PRO A 131 -18.25 5.60 0.00
CA PRO A 131 -17.80 5.06 -1.30
C PRO A 131 -18.08 3.58 -1.49
N PHE A 132 -18.36 2.86 -0.39
CA PHE A 132 -18.60 1.42 -0.37
C PHE A 132 -20.07 1.05 -0.53
N ASP A 133 -20.94 2.01 -0.72
CA ASP A 133 -22.37 1.75 -0.89
C ASP A 133 -22.73 1.46 -2.35
N PHE A 134 -23.60 0.46 -2.59
CA PHE A 134 -24.06 0.10 -3.93
C PHE A 134 -25.01 1.14 -4.52
N TRP A 135 -25.81 1.79 -3.69
CA TRP A 135 -26.91 2.67 -4.12
C TRP A 135 -26.56 4.14 -4.02
N GLU A 136 -25.89 4.55 -2.95
CA GLU A 136 -25.55 5.95 -2.65
C GLU A 136 -24.04 6.22 -2.69
N GLY A 137 -23.26 5.23 -3.12
CA GLY A 137 -21.81 5.38 -3.25
C GLY A 137 -21.40 6.14 -4.50
N ALA A 138 -20.11 6.23 -4.73
CA ALA A 138 -19.53 6.94 -5.86
C ALA A 138 -18.46 6.12 -6.58
N ASN A 139 -18.37 6.26 -7.89
CA ASN A 139 -17.28 5.68 -8.65
C ASN A 139 -15.97 6.41 -8.34
N PHE A 140 -14.87 5.71 -8.33
CA PHE A 140 -13.53 6.23 -8.14
C PHE A 140 -12.77 6.23 -9.47
N LYS A 141 -12.43 7.42 -9.97
CA LYS A 141 -11.55 7.61 -11.12
C LYS A 141 -10.10 7.38 -10.68
N LEU A 142 -9.60 6.19 -10.88
CA LEU A 142 -8.19 5.87 -10.63
C LEU A 142 -7.35 6.48 -11.75
N LYS A 143 -6.54 7.46 -11.41
CA LYS A 143 -5.60 8.13 -12.32
C LYS A 143 -4.19 7.90 -11.83
N ILE A 144 -3.39 7.22 -12.63
CA ILE A 144 -1.98 6.92 -12.33
C ILE A 144 -1.12 7.77 -13.25
N ARG A 145 -0.12 8.44 -12.69
CA ARG A 145 0.90 9.15 -13.46
C ARG A 145 2.28 8.98 -12.83
N LYS A 146 3.32 9.18 -13.64
CA LYS A 146 4.69 9.14 -13.14
C LYS A 146 5.16 10.56 -12.82
N VAL A 147 5.62 10.78 -11.59
CA VAL A 147 6.20 12.05 -11.13
C VAL A 147 7.56 11.75 -10.53
N ASP A 148 8.62 12.38 -11.04
CA ASP A 148 9.99 12.18 -10.58
C ASP A 148 10.44 10.72 -10.49
N GLY A 149 9.94 9.89 -11.43
CA GLY A 149 10.25 8.46 -11.47
C GLY A 149 9.35 7.56 -10.62
N TYR A 150 8.46 8.11 -9.81
CA TYR A 150 7.55 7.38 -8.92
C TYR A 150 6.11 7.45 -9.39
N TRP A 151 5.34 6.37 -9.12
CA TRP A 151 3.91 6.34 -9.38
C TRP A 151 3.18 7.26 -8.41
N ASN A 152 2.28 8.08 -8.95
CA ASN A 152 1.48 9.02 -8.18
C ASN A 152 0.00 8.92 -8.57
N TYR A 153 -0.87 8.98 -7.56
CA TYR A 153 -2.32 8.84 -7.64
C TYR A 153 -3.05 10.13 -7.26
N ASP A 154 -2.34 11.25 -7.17
CA ASP A 154 -2.83 12.54 -6.67
C ASP A 154 -4.06 13.05 -7.44
N LYS A 155 -4.15 12.75 -8.73
CA LYS A 155 -5.25 13.14 -9.61
C LYS A 155 -6.47 12.22 -9.55
N SER A 156 -6.38 11.12 -8.80
CA SER A 156 -7.55 10.25 -8.59
C SER A 156 -8.60 10.96 -7.74
N GLU A 157 -9.87 10.73 -8.03
CA GLU A 157 -11.00 11.42 -7.39
C GLU A 157 -12.27 10.58 -7.43
N PHE A 158 -13.21 10.84 -6.53
CA PHE A 158 -14.56 10.29 -6.62
C PHE A 158 -15.42 11.10 -7.60
N GLU A 159 -16.33 10.42 -8.26
CA GLU A 159 -17.43 11.03 -9.02
C GLU A 159 -18.57 11.43 -8.08
N ASP A 160 -19.59 12.06 -8.65
CA ASP A 160 -20.86 12.25 -7.97
C ASP A 160 -21.48 10.91 -7.57
N THR A 161 -22.29 10.92 -6.51
CA THR A 161 -22.97 9.71 -6.04
C THR A 161 -23.89 9.13 -7.12
N SER A 162 -23.86 7.82 -7.26
CA SER A 162 -24.67 7.09 -8.23
C SER A 162 -24.93 5.67 -7.77
N LYS A 163 -26.02 5.08 -8.22
CA LYS A 163 -26.20 3.64 -8.12
C LYS A 163 -25.19 2.90 -8.98
N LEU A 164 -24.70 1.77 -8.49
CA LEU A 164 -23.84 0.89 -9.28
C LEU A 164 -24.67 -0.01 -10.21
N PHE A 165 -25.81 -0.49 -9.74
CA PHE A 165 -26.73 -1.36 -10.47
C PHE A 165 -28.17 -0.87 -10.35
N GLU A 166 -28.96 -1.07 -11.39
CA GLU A 166 -30.40 -0.84 -11.34
C GLU A 166 -31.15 -2.03 -10.78
N ASP A 167 -30.58 -3.25 -10.90
CA ASP A 167 -31.18 -4.51 -10.43
C ASP A 167 -30.45 -5.02 -9.18
N ASP A 168 -31.20 -5.26 -8.11
CA ASP A 168 -30.69 -5.80 -6.84
C ASP A 168 -30.10 -7.22 -7.02
N ASN A 169 -30.54 -7.99 -8.01
CA ASN A 169 -29.95 -9.31 -8.29
C ASN A 169 -28.51 -9.19 -8.85
N GLU A 170 -28.19 -8.13 -9.58
CA GLU A 170 -26.81 -7.88 -10.02
C GLU A 170 -25.94 -7.49 -8.84
N ALA A 171 -26.43 -6.62 -7.96
CA ALA A 171 -25.76 -6.25 -6.74
C ALA A 171 -25.45 -7.48 -5.86
N ASP A 172 -26.43 -8.39 -5.69
CA ASP A 172 -26.26 -9.63 -4.92
C ASP A 172 -25.21 -10.57 -5.54
N LYS A 173 -25.19 -10.71 -6.87
CA LYS A 173 -24.16 -11.50 -7.57
C LYS A 173 -22.76 -10.94 -7.32
N VAL A 174 -22.59 -9.63 -7.49
CA VAL A 174 -21.31 -8.95 -7.25
C VAL A 174 -20.91 -9.05 -5.78
N TRP A 175 -21.85 -8.85 -4.85
CA TRP A 175 -21.56 -9.00 -3.42
C TRP A 175 -21.08 -10.40 -3.05
N LYS A 176 -21.66 -11.44 -3.63
CA LYS A 176 -21.25 -12.85 -3.44
C LYS A 176 -19.94 -13.21 -4.12
N ALA A 177 -19.52 -12.45 -5.14
CA ALA A 177 -18.27 -12.66 -5.85
C ALA A 177 -17.05 -12.01 -5.16
N GLN A 178 -17.25 -11.30 -4.05
CA GLN A 178 -16.17 -10.67 -3.30
C GLN A 178 -15.25 -11.69 -2.63
N HIS A 179 -13.99 -11.30 -2.50
CA HIS A 179 -12.95 -12.07 -1.80
C HIS A 179 -12.97 -11.73 -0.31
N SER A 180 -12.67 -12.71 0.55
CA SER A 180 -12.49 -12.45 1.97
C SER A 180 -11.28 -11.56 2.22
N LEU A 181 -11.49 -10.48 2.97
CA LEU A 181 -10.43 -9.57 3.40
C LEU A 181 -9.80 -10.00 4.72
N ALA A 182 -10.52 -10.80 5.53
CA ALA A 182 -10.02 -11.34 6.78
C ALA A 182 -8.76 -12.22 6.58
N GLU A 183 -8.60 -12.85 5.42
CA GLU A 183 -7.40 -13.64 5.08
C GLU A 183 -6.12 -12.81 5.16
N PHE A 184 -6.15 -11.52 4.81
CA PHE A 184 -4.98 -10.65 4.86
C PHE A 184 -4.48 -10.37 6.28
N THR A 185 -5.32 -10.54 7.28
CA THR A 185 -5.00 -10.35 8.70
C THR A 185 -5.05 -11.66 9.51
N ALA A 186 -5.26 -12.79 8.85
CA ALA A 186 -5.25 -14.09 9.50
C ALA A 186 -3.84 -14.42 10.03
N PRO A 187 -3.68 -14.80 11.31
CA PRO A 187 -2.35 -15.10 11.89
C PRO A 187 -1.55 -16.15 11.11
N THR A 188 -2.23 -17.07 10.44
CA THR A 188 -1.62 -18.13 9.61
C THR A 188 -0.84 -17.61 8.41
N ASN A 189 -1.12 -16.38 7.98
CA ASN A 189 -0.45 -15.72 6.85
C ASN A 189 0.74 -14.85 7.28
N PHE A 190 1.14 -14.95 8.55
CA PHE A 190 2.30 -14.26 9.10
C PHE A 190 3.32 -15.27 9.59
N LYS A 191 4.60 -15.00 9.30
CA LYS A 191 5.71 -15.75 9.88
C LYS A 191 5.84 -15.45 11.36
N SER A 192 6.36 -16.40 12.12
CA SER A 192 6.65 -16.20 13.54
C SER A 192 7.74 -15.14 13.74
N TYR A 193 7.80 -14.56 14.95
CA TYR A 193 8.84 -13.61 15.33
C TYR A 193 10.26 -14.17 15.08
N ASP A 194 10.51 -15.43 15.45
CA ASP A 194 11.83 -16.07 15.33
C ASP A 194 12.25 -16.28 13.87
N GLU A 195 11.30 -16.65 12.99
CA GLU A 195 11.54 -16.76 11.55
C GLU A 195 11.86 -15.40 10.92
N LEU A 196 11.07 -14.37 11.26
CA LEU A 196 11.30 -13.00 10.78
C LEU A 196 12.63 -12.44 11.29
N LYS A 197 12.98 -12.72 12.56
CA LYS A 197 14.26 -12.30 13.13
C LYS A 197 15.43 -13.00 12.46
N SER A 198 15.36 -14.29 12.26
CA SER A 198 16.40 -15.06 11.56
C SER A 198 16.61 -14.56 10.13
N ARG A 199 15.52 -14.21 9.44
CA ARG A 199 15.59 -13.62 8.10
C ARG A 199 16.18 -12.21 8.13
N LEU A 200 15.81 -11.39 9.10
CA LEU A 200 16.39 -10.05 9.30
C LEU A 200 17.91 -10.15 9.50
N ASP A 201 18.35 -11.00 10.43
CA ASP A 201 19.75 -11.19 10.75
C ASP A 201 20.55 -11.68 9.50
N ALA A 202 19.98 -12.58 8.70
CA ALA A 202 20.58 -13.04 7.44
C ALA A 202 20.72 -11.91 6.42
N VAL A 203 19.70 -11.07 6.26
CA VAL A 203 19.72 -9.93 5.33
C VAL A 203 20.69 -8.84 5.77
N LEU A 204 20.79 -8.57 7.07
CA LEU A 204 21.70 -7.56 7.61
C LEU A 204 23.16 -8.02 7.65
N SER A 205 23.42 -9.31 7.92
CA SER A 205 24.78 -9.87 7.97
C SER A 205 25.35 -10.26 6.62
N GLY A 206 24.51 -10.30 5.58
CA GLY A 206 24.90 -10.75 4.24
C GLY A 206 25.14 -12.25 4.11
N THR A 207 24.78 -13.06 5.09
CA THR A 207 24.88 -14.52 5.04
C THR A 207 23.65 -15.11 4.36
N VAL A 208 23.83 -15.63 3.14
CA VAL A 208 22.74 -16.22 2.33
C VAL A 208 22.45 -17.64 2.80
N LYS A 209 21.25 -17.91 3.33
CA LYS A 209 20.61 -19.21 3.15
C LYS A 209 19.65 -19.08 1.97
N VAL A 210 20.01 -19.70 0.84
CA VAL A 210 19.19 -19.74 -0.38
C VAL A 210 17.94 -20.56 -0.09
N GLY A 211 16.82 -19.87 0.12
CA GLY A 211 15.48 -20.44 0.04
C GLY A 211 14.81 -19.81 -1.17
N ASN A 212 14.28 -20.61 -2.08
CA ASN A 212 13.63 -20.19 -3.31
C ASN A 212 12.57 -19.12 -3.05
N VAL A 213 12.76 -17.93 -3.62
CA VAL A 213 11.75 -16.90 -3.75
C VAL A 213 11.56 -16.66 -5.25
N ALA A 214 10.71 -17.48 -5.84
CA ALA A 214 10.09 -17.19 -7.12
C ALA A 214 8.60 -17.02 -6.85
N ASP A 215 8.09 -15.88 -7.19
CA ASP A 215 6.72 -15.38 -7.29
C ASP A 215 6.39 -14.32 -6.21
N ASP A 216 6.71 -13.06 -6.55
CA ASP A 216 5.96 -11.85 -6.19
C ASP A 216 6.81 -10.60 -6.48
N LEU A 217 7.30 -10.46 -7.71
CA LEU A 217 8.08 -9.30 -8.13
C LEU A 217 7.31 -8.46 -9.14
N ASP A 218 6.18 -7.90 -8.75
CA ASP A 218 5.45 -7.00 -9.66
C ASP A 218 5.44 -5.52 -9.25
N ASP A 219 6.22 -5.10 -8.24
CA ASP A 219 6.29 -3.68 -7.88
C ASP A 219 7.66 -3.24 -7.28
N ALA A 220 8.77 -3.84 -7.73
CA ALA A 220 10.10 -3.32 -7.40
C ALA A 220 10.62 -2.46 -8.57
N PRO A 221 11.21 -1.28 -8.33
CA PRO A 221 11.82 -0.48 -9.40
C PRO A 221 13.00 -1.24 -10.02
N VAL A 222 12.88 -1.57 -11.31
CA VAL A 222 13.93 -2.23 -12.10
C VAL A 222 15.15 -1.32 -12.17
N ALA A 223 16.23 -1.70 -11.52
CA ALA A 223 17.52 -1.05 -11.66
C ALA A 223 18.10 -1.34 -13.05
N LYS A 224 18.27 -0.32 -13.87
CA LYS A 224 19.00 -0.42 -15.16
C LYS A 224 20.51 -0.48 -14.92
N PRO A 225 21.28 -1.15 -15.79
CA PRO A 225 22.72 -1.32 -15.63
C PRO A 225 23.47 0.01 -15.76
N LYS A 226 24.53 0.17 -14.96
CA LYS A 226 25.41 1.31 -14.89
C LYS A 226 26.15 1.50 -16.22
N VAL A 227 26.10 2.72 -16.72
CA VAL A 227 27.10 3.26 -17.67
C VAL A 227 27.88 4.30 -16.89
N ASP A 228 29.20 4.13 -16.83
CA ASP A 228 30.14 5.04 -16.17
C ASP A 228 30.19 6.39 -16.88
N THR A 229 29.90 7.48 -16.16
CA THR A 229 30.43 8.81 -16.49
C THR A 229 30.65 9.62 -15.22
N LYS A 230 31.78 10.31 -15.17
CA LYS A 230 32.36 11.09 -14.08
C LYS A 230 31.49 12.28 -13.60
N PRO A 231 31.77 12.81 -12.41
CA PRO A 231 30.83 13.62 -11.66
C PRO A 231 30.83 15.09 -12.08
N VAL A 232 29.64 15.67 -12.21
CA VAL A 232 29.42 17.12 -12.13
C VAL A 232 28.53 17.35 -10.88
N ALA A 233 29.05 18.16 -9.98
CA ALA A 233 28.37 18.55 -8.76
C ALA A 233 27.20 19.47 -9.08
N THR A 234 26.00 19.04 -8.81
CA THR A 234 24.80 19.90 -8.76
C THR A 234 24.08 19.67 -7.44
N LYS A 235 23.89 20.77 -6.72
CA LYS A 235 23.23 20.89 -5.43
C LYS A 235 21.81 20.36 -5.54
N VAL A 236 21.51 19.25 -4.87
CA VAL A 236 20.18 18.66 -4.83
C VAL A 236 19.46 19.22 -3.61
N GLU A 237 18.43 20.01 -3.84
CA GLU A 237 17.45 20.35 -2.82
C GLU A 237 16.68 19.09 -2.43
N THR A 238 16.64 18.81 -1.13
CA THR A 238 15.93 17.68 -0.55
C THR A 238 14.42 17.86 -0.75
N PRO A 239 13.72 16.86 -1.29
CA PRO A 239 12.25 16.90 -1.30
C PRO A 239 11.72 16.81 0.12
N VAL A 240 10.79 17.69 0.45
CA VAL A 240 10.01 17.70 1.70
C VAL A 240 9.32 16.34 1.84
N VAL A 241 9.76 15.55 2.80
CA VAL A 241 9.08 14.32 3.19
C VAL A 241 7.88 14.74 4.03
N GLU A 242 6.67 14.48 3.52
CA GLU A 242 5.44 14.63 4.31
C GLU A 242 5.61 13.89 5.65
N GLU A 243 5.37 14.60 6.74
CA GLU A 243 5.36 14.06 8.10
C GLU A 243 4.32 12.92 8.16
N ASP A 244 4.80 11.70 8.19
CA ASP A 244 3.99 10.50 8.33
C ASP A 244 3.91 10.18 9.83
N ASP A 245 2.74 9.76 10.33
CA ASP A 245 2.44 9.35 11.73
C ASP A 245 3.46 8.39 12.37
N THR A 246 4.43 7.92 11.59
CA THR A 246 5.52 7.06 12.06
C THR A 246 6.54 7.79 12.94
N LEU A 247 6.72 9.11 12.81
CA LEU A 247 7.56 9.89 13.73
C LEU A 247 6.92 9.94 15.12
N ALA A 248 5.61 10.19 15.19
CA ALA A 248 4.84 10.15 16.42
C ALA A 248 4.85 8.76 17.10
N TYR A 249 4.96 7.68 16.30
CA TYR A 249 5.10 6.32 16.83
C TYR A 249 6.46 6.11 17.51
N PHE A 250 7.55 6.59 16.92
CA PHE A 250 8.88 6.48 17.52
C PHE A 250 9.04 7.36 18.76
N GLU A 251 8.43 8.56 18.77
CA GLU A 251 8.42 9.43 19.97
C GLU A 251 7.66 8.79 21.14
N LYS A 252 6.54 8.13 20.85
CA LYS A 252 5.70 7.46 21.86
C LYS A 252 6.31 6.18 22.44
N LEU A 253 7.31 5.58 21.78
CA LEU A 253 8.07 4.41 22.25
C LEU A 253 9.32 4.82 23.04
N ALA A 254 9.70 6.10 23.01
CA ALA A 254 10.85 6.63 23.73
C ALA A 254 10.49 7.24 25.11
N GLU A 255 9.18 7.35 25.47
CA GLU A 255 8.67 7.63 26.80
C GLU A 255 8.35 6.33 27.57
#